data_4e626eeb28d9c163fea0022dd665751e
#
_entry.id   4e626eeb28d9c163fea0022dd665751e
#
_cell.length_a   1.000
_cell.length_b   1.000
_cell.length_c   1.000
_cell.angle_alpha   90.00
_cell.angle_beta   90.00
_cell.angle_gamma   90.00
#
_symmetry.space_group_name_H-M   'P 1'
#
loop_
_entity.id
_entity.type
_entity.pdbx_description
1 polymer ?
#
loop_
_entity_poly.entity_id
_entity_poly.type
_entity_poly.pdbx_seq_one_letter_code
_entity_poly.pdbx_strand_id
1 'polypeptide(L)'
;MALPKGLEKLVRANAPDTKDFEAICARCVRLFERAKDQIIKDAAMQKDGSHVLSTPLRLDSVEKYTGKGVTIAFLDSGFFPHDDLIQPKNRIIAYRNMLAKEGETSQLFELDVASWHGMMTSVVAAGNGSLSNGFYRGIAKDADVVLVKLAKTGRITEQNIQDGLEWVLENRTKYNIKVVNISAGGDFEQSYLHDSLSQTVEDCVAQGLTIICAVGNAGHLPTHPVFPPASAPSCISVGGLDDGNSINRAKRGMYRSSYGPTLDGFQKPEVIAPSIWVPAPILPGTPTHKQVELLETLDKAADSELHSIITDNPGIVGELDAALDRPIHTLRQIIALERRQENVITKHYKYVDGTSFAAPIVSSIVAQMLEANPDLTAQQVKRILICTAERLPHYEVDRQGWGVVDPRKAVEMAVGFGKD
;
A
#
# COMPACT_ATOMS: atom_id res chain seq x y z
N MET A 1 26.10 -15.40 -14.46
CA MET A 1 25.15 -16.26 -15.22
C MET A 1 24.81 -15.54 -16.52
N ALA A 2 24.86 -16.19 -17.66
CA ALA A 2 24.42 -15.59 -18.92
C ALA A 2 22.91 -15.32 -18.86
N LEU A 3 22.48 -14.17 -19.36
CA LEU A 3 21.05 -13.83 -19.41
C LEU A 3 20.33 -14.73 -20.45
N PRO A 4 19.13 -15.23 -20.13
CA PRO A 4 18.29 -15.88 -21.10
C PRO A 4 18.01 -14.95 -22.30
N LYS A 5 18.02 -15.50 -23.52
CA LYS A 5 17.69 -14.74 -24.73
C LYS A 5 16.31 -14.10 -24.59
N GLY A 6 16.24 -12.78 -24.72
CA GLY A 6 15.02 -11.98 -24.59
C GLY A 6 14.89 -11.18 -23.28
N LEU A 7 15.67 -11.47 -22.23
CA LEU A 7 15.73 -10.62 -21.03
C LEU A 7 16.70 -9.45 -21.18
N GLU A 8 17.66 -9.54 -22.08
CA GLU A 8 18.69 -8.51 -22.25
C GLU A 8 18.10 -7.11 -22.53
N LYS A 9 17.12 -7.03 -23.44
CA LYS A 9 16.45 -5.77 -23.78
C LYS A 9 15.70 -5.17 -22.58
N LEU A 10 15.07 -6.03 -21.78
CA LEU A 10 14.33 -5.63 -20.58
C LEU A 10 15.28 -5.13 -19.48
N VAL A 11 16.40 -5.83 -19.29
CA VAL A 11 17.43 -5.43 -18.32
C VAL A 11 18.06 -4.09 -18.72
N ARG A 12 18.39 -3.90 -20.00
CA ARG A 12 18.92 -2.62 -20.50
C ARG A 12 17.94 -1.47 -20.33
N ALA A 13 16.65 -1.71 -20.54
CA ALA A 13 15.62 -0.68 -20.35
C ALA A 13 15.47 -0.25 -18.88
N ASN A 14 15.61 -1.18 -17.92
CA ASN A 14 15.42 -0.92 -16.50
C ASN A 14 16.71 -0.64 -15.72
N ALA A 15 17.87 -0.95 -16.29
CA ALA A 15 19.19 -0.72 -15.69
C ALA A 15 20.21 -0.29 -16.79
N PRO A 16 20.04 0.93 -17.36
CA PRO A 16 20.84 1.39 -18.53
C PRO A 16 22.34 1.53 -18.22
N ASP A 17 22.70 1.68 -16.94
CA ASP A 17 24.11 1.86 -16.53
C ASP A 17 24.88 0.54 -16.37
N THR A 18 24.22 -0.60 -16.52
CA THR A 18 24.89 -1.91 -16.53
C THR A 18 25.57 -2.14 -17.87
N LYS A 19 26.87 -1.82 -17.97
CA LYS A 19 27.66 -2.01 -19.19
C LYS A 19 27.97 -3.47 -19.50
N ASP A 20 28.08 -4.32 -18.45
CA ASP A 20 28.43 -5.73 -18.58
C ASP A 20 27.45 -6.63 -17.82
N PHE A 21 26.77 -7.50 -18.54
CA PHE A 21 25.80 -8.46 -17.97
C PHE A 21 26.44 -9.66 -17.27
N GLU A 22 27.76 -9.73 -17.19
CA GLU A 22 28.49 -10.86 -16.58
C GLU A 22 28.26 -11.01 -15.07
N ALA A 23 27.70 -9.97 -14.41
CA ALA A 23 27.55 -9.91 -12.95
C ALA A 23 26.10 -9.91 -12.42
N ILE A 24 25.10 -10.33 -13.21
CA ILE A 24 23.71 -10.38 -12.71
C ILE A 24 23.52 -11.60 -11.81
N CYS A 25 23.11 -11.37 -10.57
CA CYS A 25 22.84 -12.44 -9.62
C CYS A 25 21.58 -13.26 -9.98
N ALA A 26 21.51 -14.52 -9.54
CA ALA A 26 20.39 -15.42 -9.82
C ALA A 26 19.03 -14.86 -9.35
N ARG A 27 19.01 -14.05 -8.27
CA ARG A 27 17.80 -13.37 -7.78
C ARG A 27 17.30 -12.31 -8.78
N CYS A 28 18.21 -11.49 -9.32
CA CYS A 28 17.85 -10.48 -10.31
C CYS A 28 17.34 -11.13 -11.61
N VAL A 29 17.96 -12.21 -12.05
CA VAL A 29 17.49 -12.97 -13.23
C VAL A 29 16.05 -13.45 -13.02
N ARG A 30 15.74 -14.09 -11.88
CA ARG A 30 14.37 -14.53 -11.57
C ARG A 30 13.37 -13.36 -11.52
N LEU A 31 13.76 -12.21 -10.96
CA LEU A 31 12.91 -11.02 -10.92
C LEU A 31 12.60 -10.51 -12.33
N PHE A 32 13.60 -10.43 -13.18
CA PHE A 32 13.41 -10.04 -14.58
C PHE A 32 12.59 -11.06 -15.38
N GLU A 33 12.74 -12.35 -15.11
CA GLU A 33 11.90 -13.39 -15.72
C GLU A 33 10.44 -13.26 -15.30
N ARG A 34 10.16 -13.04 -14.01
CA ARG A 34 8.80 -12.77 -13.49
C ARG A 34 8.24 -11.47 -14.04
N ALA A 35 9.06 -10.42 -14.13
CA ALA A 35 8.67 -9.12 -14.65
C ALA A 35 8.40 -9.12 -16.15
N LYS A 36 9.06 -9.99 -16.91
CA LYS A 36 8.99 -10.02 -18.37
C LYS A 36 7.56 -10.09 -18.89
N ASP A 37 6.79 -11.05 -18.42
CA ASP A 37 5.41 -11.24 -18.88
C ASP A 37 4.49 -10.12 -18.41
N GLN A 38 4.75 -9.55 -17.24
CA GLN A 38 3.99 -8.45 -16.67
C GLN A 38 4.31 -7.14 -17.40
N ILE A 39 5.58 -6.83 -17.59
CA ILE A 39 6.00 -5.61 -18.30
C ILE A 39 5.57 -5.67 -19.77
N ILE A 40 5.61 -6.83 -20.43
CA ILE A 40 5.12 -6.96 -21.80
C ILE A 40 3.61 -6.79 -21.89
N LYS A 41 2.86 -7.34 -20.92
CA LYS A 41 1.40 -7.15 -20.86
C LYS A 41 1.03 -5.69 -20.61
N ASP A 42 1.75 -5.04 -19.73
CA ASP A 42 1.56 -3.65 -19.36
C ASP A 42 1.93 -2.70 -20.50
N ALA A 43 3.05 -2.95 -21.18
CA ALA A 43 3.44 -2.23 -22.41
C ALA A 43 2.39 -2.31 -23.53
N ALA A 44 1.63 -3.41 -23.58
CA ALA A 44 0.52 -3.54 -24.51
C ALA A 44 -0.74 -2.77 -24.06
N MET A 45 -0.85 -2.44 -22.77
CA MET A 45 -1.99 -1.72 -22.18
C MET A 45 -1.78 -0.19 -22.13
N GLN A 46 -0.53 0.28 -22.10
CA GLN A 46 -0.21 1.71 -21.99
C GLN A 46 0.60 2.18 -23.21
N LYS A 47 0.02 3.06 -24.01
CA LYS A 47 0.66 3.62 -25.21
C LYS A 47 1.76 4.65 -24.92
N ASP A 48 1.77 5.21 -23.70
CA ASP A 48 2.69 6.29 -23.28
C ASP A 48 4.01 5.79 -22.67
N GLY A 49 4.16 4.45 -22.50
CA GLY A 49 5.37 3.84 -21.95
C GLY A 49 5.52 4.00 -20.43
N SER A 50 4.56 4.59 -19.74
CA SER A 50 4.55 4.70 -18.27
C SER A 50 3.91 3.45 -17.65
N HIS A 51 4.70 2.61 -17.00
CA HIS A 51 4.21 1.39 -16.35
C HIS A 51 4.37 1.51 -14.84
N VAL A 52 3.30 1.28 -14.10
CA VAL A 52 3.39 1.08 -12.66
C VAL A 52 3.49 -0.41 -12.38
N LEU A 53 4.60 -0.83 -11.76
CA LEU A 53 4.83 -2.23 -11.42
C LEU A 53 4.03 -2.61 -10.18
N SER A 54 3.54 -3.85 -10.14
CA SER A 54 2.83 -4.35 -8.97
C SER A 54 3.75 -4.45 -7.74
N THR A 55 3.21 -4.18 -6.56
CA THR A 55 3.95 -4.24 -5.29
C THR A 55 4.60 -5.60 -5.02
N PRO A 56 3.91 -6.75 -5.26
CA PRO A 56 4.53 -8.07 -5.10
C PRO A 56 5.76 -8.28 -5.98
N LEU A 57 5.77 -7.70 -7.18
CA LEU A 57 6.92 -7.78 -8.09
C LEU A 57 8.09 -6.90 -7.61
N ARG A 58 7.82 -5.65 -7.24
CA ARG A 58 8.83 -4.68 -6.78
C ARG A 58 9.58 -5.18 -5.54
N LEU A 59 8.90 -5.93 -4.66
CA LEU A 59 9.46 -6.50 -3.44
C LEU A 59 9.94 -7.95 -3.57
N ASP A 60 9.78 -8.61 -4.73
CA ASP A 60 10.07 -10.04 -4.90
C ASP A 60 9.37 -10.93 -3.86
N SER A 61 8.08 -10.66 -3.59
CA SER A 61 7.31 -11.39 -2.60
C SER A 61 7.17 -12.87 -2.94
N VAL A 62 6.95 -13.70 -1.90
CA VAL A 62 6.75 -15.15 -2.05
C VAL A 62 5.34 -15.42 -2.55
N GLU A 63 5.19 -16.26 -3.59
CA GLU A 63 3.89 -16.64 -4.14
C GLU A 63 3.19 -17.77 -3.35
N LYS A 64 3.95 -18.55 -2.59
CA LYS A 64 3.47 -19.74 -1.87
C LYS A 64 2.50 -19.38 -0.73
N TYR A 65 2.76 -18.25 -0.06
CA TYR A 65 1.96 -17.78 1.05
C TYR A 65 1.23 -16.50 0.62
N THR A 66 -0.05 -16.41 0.92
CA THR A 66 -0.97 -15.39 0.41
C THR A 66 -1.79 -14.71 1.50
N GLY A 67 -1.43 -14.97 2.77
CA GLY A 67 -2.16 -14.52 3.95
C GLY A 67 -3.38 -15.38 4.28
N LYS A 68 -3.52 -16.55 3.65
CA LYS A 68 -4.68 -17.43 3.85
C LYS A 68 -4.79 -17.90 5.31
N GLY A 69 -5.99 -17.76 5.87
CA GLY A 69 -6.25 -18.13 7.27
C GLY A 69 -5.81 -17.06 8.28
N VAL A 70 -5.33 -15.91 7.82
CA VAL A 70 -4.99 -14.75 8.66
C VAL A 70 -6.00 -13.64 8.42
N THR A 71 -6.46 -13.00 9.49
CA THR A 71 -7.33 -11.82 9.41
C THR A 71 -6.52 -10.56 9.73
N ILE A 72 -6.63 -9.57 8.85
CA ILE A 72 -6.07 -8.23 9.03
C ILE A 72 -7.22 -7.27 9.36
N ALA A 73 -7.13 -6.56 10.48
CA ALA A 73 -8.04 -5.45 10.79
C ALA A 73 -7.44 -4.13 10.27
N PHE A 74 -8.26 -3.34 9.60
CA PHE A 74 -7.89 -2.00 9.13
C PHE A 74 -8.68 -0.95 9.91
N LEU A 75 -7.97 -0.02 10.53
CA LEU A 75 -8.50 1.14 11.23
C LEU A 75 -8.25 2.37 10.38
N ASP A 76 -9.32 2.99 9.82
CA ASP A 76 -9.18 4.08 8.86
C ASP A 76 -10.43 4.99 8.83
N SER A 77 -10.39 6.06 8.04
CA SER A 77 -11.46 7.07 7.96
C SER A 77 -12.79 6.52 7.46
N GLY A 78 -12.77 5.51 6.59
CA GLY A 78 -13.95 4.88 6.02
C GLY A 78 -13.55 3.83 4.99
N PHE A 79 -14.53 3.03 4.54
CA PHE A 79 -14.30 1.92 3.63
C PHE A 79 -15.40 1.79 2.60
N PHE A 80 -15.06 1.15 1.50
CA PHE A 80 -15.98 0.74 0.45
C PHE A 80 -15.67 -0.73 0.08
N PRO A 81 -16.68 -1.59 -0.16
CA PRO A 81 -16.49 -3.00 -0.48
C PRO A 81 -16.02 -3.15 -1.94
N HIS A 82 -14.73 -2.93 -2.18
CA HIS A 82 -14.13 -3.00 -3.50
C HIS A 82 -14.12 -4.45 -4.04
N ASP A 83 -14.29 -4.61 -5.36
CA ASP A 83 -14.34 -5.91 -6.03
C ASP A 83 -13.12 -6.79 -5.72
N ASP A 84 -11.94 -6.22 -5.58
CA ASP A 84 -10.73 -6.95 -5.20
C ASP A 84 -10.78 -7.60 -3.81
N LEU A 85 -11.73 -7.20 -2.95
CA LEU A 85 -11.96 -7.81 -1.63
C LEU A 85 -13.17 -8.73 -1.60
N ILE A 86 -14.17 -8.50 -2.49
CA ILE A 86 -15.44 -9.22 -2.44
C ILE A 86 -15.62 -10.23 -3.57
N GLN A 87 -14.85 -10.17 -4.66
CA GLN A 87 -14.89 -11.09 -5.76
C GLN A 87 -13.68 -12.02 -5.80
N PRO A 88 -13.81 -13.28 -6.24
CA PRO A 88 -15.05 -14.06 -6.42
C PRO A 88 -15.70 -14.47 -5.10
N LYS A 89 -15.00 -14.25 -3.97
CA LYS A 89 -15.44 -14.55 -2.62
C LYS A 89 -15.29 -13.30 -1.75
N ASN A 90 -16.35 -12.97 -1.02
CA ASN A 90 -16.27 -11.87 -0.03
C ASN A 90 -15.35 -12.27 1.13
N ARG A 91 -14.26 -11.52 1.30
CA ARG A 91 -13.28 -11.67 2.37
C ARG A 91 -13.40 -10.61 3.47
N ILE A 92 -14.37 -9.69 3.33
CA ILE A 92 -14.75 -8.76 4.40
C ILE A 92 -15.62 -9.54 5.38
N ILE A 93 -15.04 -10.03 6.47
CA ILE A 93 -15.73 -10.88 7.44
C ILE A 93 -16.42 -10.09 8.55
N ALA A 94 -16.04 -8.82 8.76
CA ALA A 94 -16.71 -7.89 9.64
C ALA A 94 -16.47 -6.43 9.22
N TYR A 95 -17.47 -5.60 9.54
CA TYR A 95 -17.39 -4.15 9.43
C TYR A 95 -17.92 -3.52 10.71
N ARG A 96 -17.21 -2.54 11.25
CA ARG A 96 -17.62 -1.74 12.40
C ARG A 96 -17.49 -0.25 12.07
N ASN A 97 -18.55 0.49 12.25
CA ASN A 97 -18.53 1.95 12.23
C ASN A 97 -18.53 2.44 13.69
N MET A 98 -17.41 2.99 14.17
CA MET A 98 -17.26 3.45 15.56
C MET A 98 -18.16 4.67 15.89
N LEU A 99 -18.70 5.32 14.85
CA LEU A 99 -19.57 6.50 15.02
C LEU A 99 -21.05 6.15 15.00
N ALA A 100 -21.40 4.92 14.67
CA ALA A 100 -22.77 4.44 14.64
C ALA A 100 -23.14 3.74 15.93
N LYS A 101 -24.44 3.76 16.29
CA LYS A 101 -24.94 2.96 17.40
C LYS A 101 -24.74 1.47 17.13
N GLU A 102 -24.59 0.69 18.20
CA GLU A 102 -24.48 -0.75 18.08
C GLU A 102 -25.69 -1.35 17.33
N GLY A 103 -25.42 -2.18 16.30
CA GLY A 103 -26.46 -2.81 15.50
C GLY A 103 -26.79 -2.18 14.15
N GLU A 104 -26.25 -0.99 13.81
CA GLU A 104 -26.41 -0.41 12.47
C GLU A 104 -25.43 -1.05 11.48
N THR A 105 -25.89 -2.07 10.74
CA THR A 105 -25.04 -2.90 9.85
C THR A 105 -25.00 -2.45 8.39
N SER A 106 -25.79 -1.47 7.97
CA SER A 106 -26.03 -1.21 6.53
C SER A 106 -25.07 -0.24 5.85
N GLN A 107 -24.13 0.39 6.57
CA GLN A 107 -23.38 1.55 6.05
C GLN A 107 -22.16 1.24 5.18
N LEU A 108 -21.71 -0.01 5.09
CA LEU A 108 -20.54 -0.35 4.26
C LEU A 108 -20.79 -0.13 2.76
N PHE A 109 -22.03 -0.29 2.30
CA PHE A 109 -22.42 -0.17 0.90
C PHE A 109 -22.86 1.26 0.51
N GLU A 110 -22.91 2.19 1.45
CA GLU A 110 -23.17 3.59 1.16
C GLU A 110 -21.89 4.28 0.69
N LEU A 111 -22.01 4.99 -0.44
CA LEU A 111 -20.89 5.75 -0.98
C LEU A 111 -20.59 6.96 -0.09
N ASP A 112 -19.50 6.90 0.64
CA ASP A 112 -18.96 8.01 1.42
C ASP A 112 -17.61 8.43 0.81
N VAL A 113 -17.47 9.71 0.47
CA VAL A 113 -16.25 10.25 -0.11
C VAL A 113 -15.04 10.01 0.81
N ALA A 114 -15.23 10.01 2.14
CA ALA A 114 -14.17 9.70 3.11
C ALA A 114 -13.69 8.25 3.07
N SER A 115 -14.40 7.36 2.35
CA SER A 115 -14.06 5.93 2.27
C SER A 115 -12.90 5.60 1.32
N TRP A 116 -12.42 6.56 0.53
CA TRP A 116 -11.37 6.30 -0.46
C TRP A 116 -10.06 5.81 0.18
N HIS A 117 -9.66 6.40 1.31
CA HIS A 117 -8.37 6.10 1.93
C HIS A 117 -8.34 4.68 2.54
N GLY A 118 -9.31 4.33 3.37
CA GLY A 118 -9.40 3.00 3.97
C GLY A 118 -9.68 1.89 2.95
N MET A 119 -10.46 2.17 1.89
CA MET A 119 -10.59 1.27 0.76
C MET A 119 -9.24 1.00 0.12
N MET A 120 -8.45 2.06 -0.17
CA MET A 120 -7.14 1.91 -0.78
C MET A 120 -6.18 1.12 0.11
N THR A 121 -6.09 1.43 1.41
CA THR A 121 -5.16 0.73 2.34
C THR A 121 -5.50 -0.75 2.46
N SER A 122 -6.78 -1.11 2.57
CA SER A 122 -7.22 -2.51 2.65
C SER A 122 -6.97 -3.29 1.36
N VAL A 123 -7.19 -2.67 0.19
CA VAL A 123 -6.92 -3.31 -1.11
C VAL A 123 -5.42 -3.41 -1.40
N VAL A 124 -4.61 -2.41 -1.05
CA VAL A 124 -3.14 -2.49 -1.19
C VAL A 124 -2.56 -3.68 -0.43
N ALA A 125 -3.08 -3.99 0.75
CA ALA A 125 -2.65 -5.16 1.52
C ALA A 125 -3.24 -6.47 1.01
N ALA A 126 -4.56 -6.53 0.85
CA ALA A 126 -5.32 -7.77 0.72
C ALA A 126 -6.14 -7.89 -0.57
N GLY A 127 -6.11 -6.91 -1.47
CA GLY A 127 -6.79 -7.00 -2.76
C GLY A 127 -6.25 -8.15 -3.61
N ASN A 128 -7.13 -8.89 -4.27
CA ASN A 128 -6.73 -9.97 -5.17
C ASN A 128 -6.49 -9.52 -6.61
N GLY A 129 -6.73 -8.24 -6.92
CA GLY A 129 -6.53 -7.66 -8.24
C GLY A 129 -7.56 -8.12 -9.28
N SER A 130 -8.80 -8.44 -8.89
CA SER A 130 -9.82 -8.98 -9.81
C SER A 130 -10.08 -8.05 -11.00
N LEU A 131 -10.05 -6.74 -10.79
CA LEU A 131 -10.24 -5.73 -11.85
C LEU A 131 -8.99 -5.50 -12.72
N SER A 132 -7.87 -6.18 -12.42
CA SER A 132 -6.60 -6.15 -13.18
C SER A 132 -6.10 -7.54 -13.57
N ASN A 133 -6.96 -8.55 -13.60
CA ASN A 133 -6.57 -9.95 -13.83
C ASN A 133 -5.45 -10.44 -12.90
N GLY A 134 -5.48 -10.01 -11.63
CA GLY A 134 -4.50 -10.36 -10.61
C GLY A 134 -3.18 -9.57 -10.69
N PHE A 135 -3.09 -8.54 -11.54
CA PHE A 135 -1.85 -7.78 -11.73
C PHE A 135 -1.59 -6.84 -10.54
N TYR A 136 -2.55 -5.96 -10.20
CA TYR A 136 -2.45 -5.02 -9.07
C TYR A 136 -3.03 -5.61 -7.79
N ARG A 137 -2.52 -6.78 -7.37
CA ARG A 137 -2.91 -7.44 -6.14
C ARG A 137 -2.01 -7.06 -4.96
N GLY A 138 -2.55 -7.14 -3.77
CA GLY A 138 -1.77 -7.12 -2.53
C GLY A 138 -0.93 -8.39 -2.35
N ILE A 139 0.01 -8.35 -1.41
CA ILE A 139 0.84 -9.50 -1.07
C ILE A 139 0.01 -10.55 -0.32
N ALA A 140 -0.95 -10.13 0.54
CA ALA A 140 -1.84 -11.00 1.30
C ALA A 140 -3.21 -11.17 0.61
N LYS A 141 -3.22 -11.48 -0.69
CA LYS A 141 -4.43 -11.52 -1.53
C LYS A 141 -5.54 -12.48 -1.08
N ASP A 142 -5.25 -13.44 -0.22
CA ASP A 142 -6.19 -14.42 0.30
C ASP A 142 -6.45 -14.25 1.83
N ALA A 143 -5.96 -13.18 2.45
CA ALA A 143 -6.29 -12.83 3.83
C ALA A 143 -7.75 -12.39 3.95
N ASP A 144 -8.38 -12.72 5.08
CA ASP A 144 -9.65 -12.13 5.46
C ASP A 144 -9.43 -10.73 6.05
N VAL A 145 -10.41 -9.85 5.93
CA VAL A 145 -10.30 -8.47 6.41
C VAL A 145 -11.47 -8.10 7.34
N VAL A 146 -11.13 -7.32 8.36
CA VAL A 146 -12.05 -6.62 9.25
C VAL A 146 -11.86 -5.13 9.05
N LEU A 147 -12.93 -4.39 8.82
CA LEU A 147 -12.89 -2.98 8.49
C LEU A 147 -13.51 -2.16 9.63
N VAL A 148 -12.73 -1.26 10.25
CA VAL A 148 -13.15 -0.44 11.39
C VAL A 148 -13.10 1.03 10.99
N LYS A 149 -14.26 1.61 10.71
CA LYS A 149 -14.41 3.02 10.32
C LYS A 149 -14.32 3.94 11.54
N LEU A 150 -13.38 4.89 11.50
CA LEU A 150 -13.05 5.79 12.59
C LEU A 150 -13.56 7.23 12.42
N ALA A 151 -13.91 7.67 11.20
CA ALA A 151 -14.23 9.07 10.94
C ALA A 151 -15.53 9.27 10.15
N LYS A 152 -16.21 10.39 10.41
CA LYS A 152 -17.42 10.79 9.67
C LYS A 152 -17.09 11.69 8.47
N THR A 153 -16.07 12.54 8.60
CA THR A 153 -15.73 13.59 7.62
C THR A 153 -14.26 13.57 7.22
N GLY A 154 -13.63 12.39 7.30
CA GLY A 154 -12.22 12.18 6.95
C GLY A 154 -11.20 12.54 8.05
N ARG A 155 -11.59 13.28 9.12
CA ARG A 155 -10.71 13.53 10.27
C ARG A 155 -10.86 12.40 11.30
N ILE A 156 -9.76 11.75 11.61
CA ILE A 156 -9.63 10.74 12.66
C ILE A 156 -9.04 11.42 13.89
N THR A 157 -9.60 11.15 15.08
CA THR A 157 -9.05 11.60 16.36
C THR A 157 -8.32 10.45 17.05
N GLU A 158 -7.41 10.77 17.98
CA GLU A 158 -6.72 9.77 18.81
C GLU A 158 -7.73 8.87 19.56
N GLN A 159 -8.80 9.46 20.10
CA GLN A 159 -9.85 8.70 20.77
C GLN A 159 -10.54 7.70 19.82
N ASN A 160 -10.84 8.10 18.58
CA ASN A 160 -11.43 7.15 17.62
C ASN A 160 -10.50 5.98 17.30
N ILE A 161 -9.19 6.22 17.24
CA ILE A 161 -8.20 5.14 17.05
C ILE A 161 -8.19 4.22 18.25
N GLN A 162 -8.18 4.79 19.46
CA GLN A 162 -8.20 4.03 20.72
C GLN A 162 -9.46 3.16 20.80
N ASP A 163 -10.64 3.75 20.63
CA ASP A 163 -11.92 3.01 20.66
C ASP A 163 -11.94 1.87 19.62
N GLY A 164 -11.40 2.15 18.42
CA GLY A 164 -11.27 1.15 17.36
C GLY A 164 -10.34 -0.01 17.74
N LEU A 165 -9.20 0.27 18.40
CA LEU A 165 -8.27 -0.74 18.90
C LEU A 165 -8.89 -1.58 20.02
N GLU A 166 -9.60 -0.96 20.96
CA GLU A 166 -10.31 -1.65 22.05
C GLU A 166 -11.37 -2.61 21.47
N TRP A 167 -12.15 -2.15 20.50
CA TRP A 167 -13.12 -3.00 19.81
C TRP A 167 -12.44 -4.19 19.09
N VAL A 168 -11.31 -3.95 18.41
CA VAL A 168 -10.54 -5.03 17.76
C VAL A 168 -10.04 -6.02 18.79
N LEU A 169 -9.52 -5.55 19.92
CA LEU A 169 -9.01 -6.38 21.00
C LEU A 169 -10.11 -7.29 21.58
N GLU A 170 -11.29 -6.75 21.83
CA GLU A 170 -12.46 -7.51 22.32
C GLU A 170 -12.91 -8.59 21.32
N ASN A 171 -12.84 -8.28 20.02
CA ASN A 171 -13.35 -9.14 18.96
C ASN A 171 -12.26 -10.00 18.29
N ARG A 172 -10.98 -9.95 18.74
CA ARG A 172 -9.86 -10.63 18.09
C ARG A 172 -10.03 -12.14 17.96
N THR A 173 -10.58 -12.77 18.99
CA THR A 173 -10.83 -14.22 18.97
C THR A 173 -11.98 -14.58 18.05
N LYS A 174 -13.06 -13.79 18.08
CA LYS A 174 -14.26 -14.02 17.27
C LYS A 174 -13.95 -14.01 15.76
N TYR A 175 -13.10 -13.09 15.32
CA TYR A 175 -12.75 -12.92 13.91
C TYR A 175 -11.34 -13.40 13.56
N ASN A 176 -10.66 -14.10 14.50
CA ASN A 176 -9.27 -14.55 14.33
C ASN A 176 -8.33 -13.44 13.88
N ILE A 177 -8.48 -12.22 14.43
CA ILE A 177 -7.63 -11.09 14.07
C ILE A 177 -6.24 -11.31 14.63
N LYS A 178 -5.22 -11.22 13.78
CA LYS A 178 -3.80 -11.36 14.13
C LYS A 178 -2.99 -10.09 13.85
N VAL A 179 -3.41 -9.32 12.86
CA VAL A 179 -2.70 -8.14 12.36
C VAL A 179 -3.65 -6.96 12.39
N VAL A 180 -3.17 -5.81 12.82
CA VAL A 180 -3.91 -4.54 12.80
C VAL A 180 -3.10 -3.51 12.02
N ASN A 181 -3.69 -2.95 10.97
CA ASN A 181 -3.11 -1.85 10.19
C ASN A 181 -3.75 -0.52 10.59
N ILE A 182 -2.92 0.46 10.96
CA ILE A 182 -3.35 1.81 11.30
C ILE A 182 -2.61 2.79 10.40
N SER A 183 -3.33 3.35 9.42
CA SER A 183 -2.77 4.35 8.50
C SER A 183 -3.22 5.77 8.87
N ALA A 184 -3.30 6.04 10.17
CA ALA A 184 -3.66 7.30 10.80
C ALA A 184 -2.77 7.56 12.02
N GLY A 185 -2.71 8.78 12.50
CA GLY A 185 -1.94 9.15 13.67
C GLY A 185 -2.59 10.32 14.42
N GLY A 186 -2.07 10.58 15.61
CA GLY A 186 -2.42 11.72 16.43
C GLY A 186 -1.87 13.05 15.90
N ASP A 187 -2.14 14.11 16.65
CA ASP A 187 -1.75 15.47 16.30
C ASP A 187 -0.51 15.97 17.07
N PHE A 188 -0.07 15.25 18.11
CA PHE A 188 1.00 15.70 19.02
C PHE A 188 1.95 14.57 19.39
N GLU A 189 3.24 14.90 19.58
CA GLU A 189 4.21 13.99 20.18
C GLU A 189 3.96 13.89 21.69
N GLN A 190 3.89 12.66 22.17
CA GLN A 190 3.68 12.36 23.59
C GLN A 190 4.57 11.19 24.03
N SER A 191 4.97 11.20 25.32
CA SER A 191 5.60 10.03 25.93
C SER A 191 4.58 8.89 26.00
N TYR A 192 4.97 7.69 25.57
CA TYR A 192 4.10 6.51 25.59
C TYR A 192 3.66 6.15 27.04
N LEU A 193 4.40 6.56 28.05
CA LEU A 193 4.08 6.34 29.46
C LEU A 193 2.85 7.10 29.92
N HIS A 194 2.51 8.17 29.22
CA HIS A 194 1.40 9.09 29.59
C HIS A 194 0.33 9.19 28.50
N ASP A 195 0.58 8.63 27.33
CA ASP A 195 -0.35 8.63 26.22
C ASP A 195 -1.24 7.38 26.23
N SER A 196 -2.55 7.57 26.38
CA SER A 196 -3.51 6.47 26.49
C SER A 196 -3.59 5.62 25.20
N LEU A 197 -3.44 6.25 24.02
CA LEU A 197 -3.45 5.53 22.75
C LEU A 197 -2.22 4.60 22.63
N SER A 198 -1.04 5.08 23.00
CA SER A 198 0.17 4.24 23.02
C SER A 198 0.05 3.10 24.02
N GLN A 199 -0.53 3.35 25.20
CA GLN A 199 -0.79 2.28 26.20
C GLN A 199 -1.77 1.23 25.66
N THR A 200 -2.83 1.64 24.96
CA THR A 200 -3.75 0.70 24.29
C THR A 200 -3.02 -0.14 23.23
N VAL A 201 -2.07 0.43 22.50
CA VAL A 201 -1.23 -0.34 21.56
C VAL A 201 -0.41 -1.39 22.30
N GLU A 202 0.24 -1.03 23.43
CA GLU A 202 1.03 -1.97 24.24
C GLU A 202 0.15 -3.12 24.76
N ASP A 203 -1.06 -2.84 25.24
CA ASP A 203 -2.03 -3.85 25.69
C ASP A 203 -2.45 -4.77 24.55
N CYS A 204 -2.73 -4.24 23.36
CA CYS A 204 -3.05 -5.03 22.18
C CYS A 204 -1.91 -6.00 21.80
N VAL A 205 -0.67 -5.52 21.83
CA VAL A 205 0.51 -6.34 21.52
C VAL A 205 0.75 -7.39 22.62
N ALA A 206 0.59 -7.04 23.89
CA ALA A 206 0.70 -7.97 25.01
C ALA A 206 -0.34 -9.10 24.90
N GLN A 207 -1.49 -8.84 24.28
CA GLN A 207 -2.54 -9.83 24.04
C GLN A 207 -2.45 -10.55 22.69
N GLY A 208 -1.32 -10.41 21.98
CA GLY A 208 -0.95 -11.20 20.82
C GLY A 208 -1.31 -10.58 19.45
N LEU A 209 -1.78 -9.33 19.41
CA LEU A 209 -2.00 -8.61 18.15
C LEU A 209 -0.69 -8.02 17.63
N THR A 210 -0.43 -8.14 16.33
CA THR A 210 0.66 -7.42 15.66
C THR A 210 0.13 -6.09 15.13
N ILE A 211 0.55 -4.98 15.75
CA ILE A 211 0.12 -3.63 15.40
C ILE A 211 1.12 -3.00 14.44
N ILE A 212 0.65 -2.54 13.28
CA ILE A 212 1.45 -1.93 12.22
C ILE A 212 0.90 -0.53 11.95
N CYS A 213 1.77 0.48 12.07
CA CYS A 213 1.39 1.89 11.97
C CYS A 213 2.18 2.60 10.88
N ALA A 214 1.53 3.46 10.13
CA ALA A 214 2.21 4.44 9.29
C ALA A 214 2.93 5.47 10.18
N VAL A 215 4.23 5.72 9.93
CA VAL A 215 5.02 6.63 10.78
C VAL A 215 4.70 8.11 10.57
N GLY A 216 4.02 8.45 9.49
CA GLY A 216 3.73 9.84 9.08
C GLY A 216 4.57 10.32 7.89
N ASN A 217 4.20 11.49 7.35
CA ASN A 217 4.76 12.03 6.11
C ASN A 217 5.46 13.40 6.31
N ALA A 218 5.89 13.68 7.54
CA ALA A 218 6.42 14.99 7.96
C ALA A 218 7.95 15.07 7.99
N GLY A 219 8.66 14.15 7.32
CA GLY A 219 10.13 14.12 7.29
C GLY A 219 10.80 15.31 6.59
N HIS A 220 10.01 16.17 5.94
CA HIS A 220 10.48 17.45 5.38
C HIS A 220 10.43 18.60 6.41
N LEU A 221 9.75 18.41 7.54
CA LEU A 221 9.71 19.37 8.63
C LEU A 221 10.99 19.27 9.48
N PRO A 222 11.46 20.36 10.09
CA PRO A 222 12.67 20.33 10.92
C PRO A 222 12.62 19.37 12.10
N THR A 223 11.43 19.13 12.66
CA THR A 223 11.21 18.22 13.79
C THR A 223 10.87 16.80 13.37
N HIS A 224 10.48 16.58 12.09
CA HIS A 224 10.07 15.29 11.51
C HIS A 224 9.28 14.36 12.46
N PRO A 225 8.23 14.84 13.17
CA PRO A 225 7.64 14.22 14.34
C PRO A 225 7.04 12.85 14.08
N VAL A 226 7.09 11.98 15.10
CA VAL A 226 6.44 10.66 15.11
C VAL A 226 5.33 10.67 16.18
N PHE A 227 4.09 10.66 15.72
CA PHE A 227 2.91 10.73 16.59
C PHE A 227 2.40 9.36 17.02
N PRO A 228 1.67 9.26 18.14
CA PRO A 228 0.88 8.06 18.47
C PRO A 228 -0.09 7.71 17.32
N PRO A 229 -0.36 6.42 17.06
CA PRO A 229 0.15 5.23 17.75
C PRO A 229 1.53 4.77 17.25
N ALA A 230 2.12 5.41 16.21
CA ALA A 230 3.39 4.99 15.64
C ALA A 230 4.59 5.17 16.59
N SER A 231 4.48 6.07 17.58
CA SER A 231 5.50 6.27 18.63
C SER A 231 5.53 5.17 19.68
N ALA A 232 4.48 4.35 19.82
CA ALA A 232 4.42 3.27 20.80
C ALA A 232 5.57 2.26 20.61
N PRO A 233 6.21 1.80 21.70
CA PRO A 233 7.42 0.95 21.62
C PRO A 233 7.18 -0.38 20.89
N SER A 234 6.07 -1.06 21.16
CA SER A 234 5.80 -2.41 20.67
C SER A 234 5.22 -2.47 19.26
N CYS A 235 4.65 -1.38 18.73
CA CYS A 235 4.15 -1.38 17.36
C CYS A 235 5.31 -1.46 16.34
N ILE A 236 4.98 -1.85 15.13
CA ILE A 236 5.86 -1.81 13.96
C ILE A 236 5.52 -0.56 13.17
N SER A 237 6.32 0.49 13.31
CA SER A 237 6.15 1.72 12.56
C SER A 237 6.84 1.62 11.21
N VAL A 238 6.14 2.00 10.16
CA VAL A 238 6.57 1.82 8.78
C VAL A 238 6.82 3.16 8.13
N GLY A 239 8.06 3.39 7.73
CA GLY A 239 8.47 4.52 6.90
C GLY A 239 8.37 4.22 5.41
N GLY A 240 8.69 5.22 4.61
CA GLY A 240 8.53 5.17 3.16
C GLY A 240 9.82 4.94 2.39
N LEU A 241 9.72 4.06 1.41
CA LEU A 241 10.73 3.80 0.37
C LEU A 241 10.25 4.42 -0.94
N ASP A 242 11.15 5.14 -1.63
CA ASP A 242 11.04 5.42 -3.06
C ASP A 242 11.94 4.44 -3.80
N ASP A 243 11.37 3.46 -4.48
CA ASP A 243 12.13 2.50 -5.29
C ASP A 243 12.19 2.88 -6.78
N GLY A 244 11.71 4.09 -7.12
CA GLY A 244 11.65 4.60 -8.49
C GLY A 244 10.79 3.72 -9.40
N ASN A 245 9.74 3.07 -8.86
CA ASN A 245 8.89 2.13 -9.59
C ASN A 245 9.73 1.05 -10.33
N SER A 246 10.73 0.47 -9.67
CA SER A 246 11.73 -0.39 -10.29
C SER A 246 12.04 -1.62 -9.45
N ILE A 247 12.33 -2.74 -10.11
CA ILE A 247 12.89 -3.93 -9.48
C ILE A 247 14.41 -3.80 -9.25
N ASN A 248 15.04 -2.78 -9.82
CA ASN A 248 16.46 -2.50 -9.62
C ASN A 248 16.70 -1.83 -8.26
N ARG A 249 17.32 -2.58 -7.34
CA ARG A 249 17.60 -2.11 -5.98
C ARG A 249 18.52 -0.89 -5.90
N ALA A 250 19.32 -0.63 -6.93
CA ALA A 250 20.19 0.55 -7.00
C ALA A 250 19.40 1.87 -7.17
N LYS A 251 18.12 1.80 -7.56
CA LYS A 251 17.22 2.96 -7.67
C LYS A 251 16.51 3.31 -6.36
N ARG A 252 16.72 2.53 -5.29
CA ARG A 252 16.06 2.72 -4.01
C ARG A 252 16.54 4.00 -3.33
N GLY A 253 15.60 4.82 -2.90
CA GLY A 253 15.80 6.06 -2.15
C GLY A 253 14.80 6.17 -1.01
N MET A 254 14.87 7.31 -0.31
CA MET A 254 13.98 7.58 0.82
C MET A 254 12.78 8.41 0.39
N TYR A 255 11.62 8.03 0.92
CA TYR A 255 10.46 8.92 0.93
C TYR A 255 10.58 9.92 2.09
N ARG A 256 9.77 10.98 2.08
CA ARG A 256 9.70 12.03 3.11
C ARG A 256 8.91 11.61 4.36
N SER A 257 9.09 10.38 4.84
CA SER A 257 8.44 9.92 6.07
C SER A 257 8.97 10.63 7.31
N SER A 258 8.11 10.76 8.33
CA SER A 258 8.53 11.08 9.69
C SER A 258 9.56 10.08 10.18
N TYR A 259 10.45 10.48 11.11
CA TYR A 259 11.53 9.62 11.60
C TYR A 259 12.19 10.19 12.86
N GLY A 260 13.05 9.41 13.45
CA GLY A 260 13.92 9.80 14.54
C GLY A 260 13.50 9.19 15.86
N PRO A 261 14.19 9.49 16.93
CA PRO A 261 13.79 9.02 18.24
C PRO A 261 12.48 9.69 18.65
N THR A 262 11.59 8.91 19.27
CA THR A 262 10.42 9.44 19.98
C THR A 262 10.87 10.25 21.20
N LEU A 263 9.95 10.94 21.89
CA LEU A 263 10.24 11.62 23.15
C LEU A 263 10.87 10.68 24.22
N ASP A 264 10.57 9.39 24.14
CA ASP A 264 11.10 8.36 25.03
C ASP A 264 12.40 7.73 24.52
N GLY A 265 12.97 8.24 23.42
CA GLY A 265 14.22 7.77 22.84
C GLY A 265 14.13 6.50 21.97
N PHE A 266 12.93 6.02 21.63
CA PHE A 266 12.78 4.86 20.74
C PHE A 266 13.00 5.25 19.29
N GLN A 267 13.83 4.47 18.59
CA GLN A 267 14.05 4.66 17.16
C GLN A 267 12.82 4.27 16.34
N LYS A 268 12.35 5.18 15.51
CA LYS A 268 11.26 5.01 14.54
C LYS A 268 11.66 5.60 13.17
N PRO A 269 11.22 5.00 12.05
CA PRO A 269 10.45 3.74 11.92
C PRO A 269 11.32 2.51 12.21
N GLU A 270 10.70 1.33 12.38
CA GLU A 270 11.41 0.07 12.43
C GLU A 270 11.90 -0.36 11.06
N VAL A 271 11.06 -0.23 10.04
CA VAL A 271 11.35 -0.64 8.66
C VAL A 271 10.73 0.34 7.67
N ILE A 272 11.19 0.28 6.41
CA ILE A 272 10.60 1.03 5.31
C ILE A 272 10.06 0.10 4.22
N ALA A 273 8.96 0.51 3.57
CA ALA A 273 8.34 -0.19 2.45
C ALA A 273 7.93 0.79 1.34
N PRO A 274 7.68 0.34 0.09
CA PRO A 274 7.26 1.21 -0.99
C PRO A 274 6.12 2.13 -0.59
N SER A 275 6.30 3.44 -0.76
CA SER A 275 5.33 4.47 -0.43
C SER A 275 5.15 5.51 -1.54
N ILE A 276 5.75 5.28 -2.70
CA ILE A 276 5.52 6.00 -3.95
C ILE A 276 5.21 4.98 -5.04
N TRP A 277 4.43 5.39 -6.03
CA TRP A 277 4.02 4.51 -7.13
C TRP A 277 3.25 3.28 -6.65
N VAL A 278 2.51 3.37 -5.54
CA VAL A 278 1.74 2.24 -5.03
C VAL A 278 0.41 2.15 -5.80
N PRO A 279 0.16 1.07 -6.57
CA PRO A 279 -1.13 0.90 -7.23
C PRO A 279 -2.24 0.75 -6.18
N ALA A 280 -3.29 1.56 -6.29
CA ALA A 280 -4.43 1.57 -5.40
C ALA A 280 -5.74 1.75 -6.19
N PRO A 281 -6.87 1.23 -5.72
CA PRO A 281 -8.14 1.35 -6.40
C PRO A 281 -8.68 2.78 -6.35
N ILE A 282 -9.45 3.15 -7.37
CA ILE A 282 -10.20 4.41 -7.38
C ILE A 282 -11.58 4.14 -6.79
N LEU A 283 -12.06 5.01 -5.89
CA LEU A 283 -13.38 4.86 -5.29
C LEU A 283 -14.47 5.02 -6.35
N PRO A 284 -15.26 3.97 -6.62
CA PRO A 284 -16.30 4.00 -7.65
C PRO A 284 -17.37 5.08 -7.38
N GLY A 285 -17.95 5.63 -8.43
CA GLY A 285 -19.05 6.61 -8.35
C GLY A 285 -18.63 8.03 -7.95
N THR A 286 -17.35 8.27 -7.67
CA THR A 286 -16.83 9.62 -7.34
C THR A 286 -16.56 10.45 -8.60
N PRO A 287 -16.44 11.79 -8.48
CA PRO A 287 -15.99 12.63 -9.60
C PRO A 287 -14.67 12.18 -10.20
N THR A 288 -13.68 11.82 -9.36
CA THR A 288 -12.39 11.28 -9.82
C THR A 288 -12.57 10.00 -10.65
N HIS A 289 -13.46 9.09 -10.24
CA HIS A 289 -13.72 7.87 -11.01
C HIS A 289 -14.28 8.20 -12.41
N LYS A 290 -15.25 9.11 -12.50
CA LYS A 290 -15.84 9.55 -13.78
C LYS A 290 -14.80 10.21 -14.69
N GLN A 291 -13.95 11.07 -14.10
CA GLN A 291 -12.85 11.73 -14.81
C GLN A 291 -11.88 10.70 -15.40
N VAL A 292 -11.45 9.73 -14.59
CA VAL A 292 -10.51 8.69 -15.03
C VAL A 292 -11.12 7.76 -16.08
N GLU A 293 -12.40 7.39 -15.97
CA GLU A 293 -13.12 6.61 -17.02
C GLU A 293 -13.16 7.36 -18.35
N LEU A 294 -13.46 8.65 -18.31
CA LEU A 294 -13.45 9.48 -19.51
C LEU A 294 -12.05 9.58 -20.13
N LEU A 295 -11.04 9.87 -19.30
CA LEU A 295 -9.66 9.96 -19.76
C LEU A 295 -9.13 8.66 -20.38
N GLU A 296 -9.49 7.50 -19.81
CA GLU A 296 -9.13 6.20 -20.37
C GLU A 296 -9.86 5.93 -21.70
N THR A 297 -11.13 6.31 -21.79
CA THR A 297 -11.92 6.21 -23.03
C THR A 297 -11.31 7.05 -24.13
N LEU A 298 -10.99 8.32 -23.84
CA LEU A 298 -10.37 9.25 -24.79
C LEU A 298 -8.97 8.81 -25.24
N ASP A 299 -8.19 8.25 -24.33
CA ASP A 299 -6.83 7.74 -24.64
C ASP A 299 -6.87 6.59 -25.67
N LYS A 300 -7.88 5.73 -25.57
CA LYS A 300 -8.09 4.57 -26.47
C LYS A 300 -8.82 4.91 -27.76
N ALA A 301 -9.59 5.99 -27.79
CA ALA A 301 -10.40 6.39 -28.92
C ALA A 301 -9.56 6.81 -30.14
N ALA A 302 -10.12 6.70 -31.34
CA ALA A 302 -9.51 7.27 -32.54
C ALA A 302 -9.58 8.80 -32.50
N ASP A 303 -8.68 9.48 -33.22
CA ASP A 303 -8.62 10.95 -33.26
C ASP A 303 -9.95 11.56 -33.75
N SER A 304 -10.64 10.90 -34.70
CA SER A 304 -11.93 11.32 -35.23
C SER A 304 -13.08 11.26 -34.20
N GLU A 305 -12.93 10.52 -33.12
CA GLU A 305 -13.98 10.32 -32.11
C GLU A 305 -13.84 11.30 -30.92
N LEU A 306 -12.68 11.94 -30.75
CA LEU A 306 -12.38 12.74 -29.56
C LEU A 306 -13.40 13.86 -29.31
N HIS A 307 -13.75 14.63 -30.36
CA HIS A 307 -14.70 15.74 -30.23
C HIS A 307 -16.08 15.26 -29.77
N SER A 308 -16.59 14.18 -30.36
CA SER A 308 -17.89 13.61 -29.98
C SER A 308 -17.86 13.15 -28.51
N ILE A 309 -16.84 12.38 -28.12
CA ILE A 309 -16.74 11.86 -26.75
C ILE A 309 -16.67 13.00 -25.73
N ILE A 310 -15.88 14.06 -26.00
CA ILE A 310 -15.79 15.20 -25.07
C ILE A 310 -17.12 15.95 -25.00
N THR A 311 -17.77 16.20 -26.14
CA THR A 311 -19.06 16.91 -26.24
C THR A 311 -20.17 16.16 -25.51
N ASP A 312 -20.14 14.82 -25.55
CA ASP A 312 -21.14 13.96 -24.89
C ASP A 312 -20.91 13.85 -23.36
N ASN A 313 -19.75 14.35 -22.85
CA ASN A 313 -19.37 14.28 -21.44
C ASN A 313 -18.95 15.65 -20.86
N PRO A 314 -19.81 16.68 -20.94
CA PRO A 314 -19.46 18.05 -20.56
C PRO A 314 -19.25 18.17 -19.05
N GLY A 315 -18.29 19.00 -18.64
CA GLY A 315 -18.02 19.35 -17.24
C GLY A 315 -17.26 18.29 -16.44
N ILE A 316 -16.84 17.19 -17.08
CA ILE A 316 -16.03 16.16 -16.39
C ILE A 316 -14.56 16.57 -16.36
N VAL A 317 -14.02 17.07 -17.47
CA VAL A 317 -12.64 17.60 -17.59
C VAL A 317 -12.72 18.97 -18.24
N GLY A 318 -12.70 20.03 -17.44
CA GLY A 318 -12.92 21.40 -17.90
C GLY A 318 -11.90 21.88 -18.92
N GLU A 319 -10.63 21.43 -18.83
CA GLU A 319 -9.57 21.72 -19.77
C GLU A 319 -9.84 21.17 -21.18
N LEU A 320 -10.50 20.00 -21.27
CA LEU A 320 -10.90 19.41 -22.55
C LEU A 320 -12.10 20.14 -23.14
N ASP A 321 -13.09 20.51 -22.32
CA ASP A 321 -14.24 21.29 -22.75
C ASP A 321 -13.80 22.65 -23.33
N ALA A 322 -12.84 23.31 -22.66
CA ALA A 322 -12.30 24.59 -23.10
C ALA A 322 -11.41 24.50 -24.36
N ALA A 323 -11.00 23.29 -24.74
CA ALA A 323 -10.11 23.04 -25.87
C ALA A 323 -10.79 22.39 -27.07
N LEU A 324 -12.13 22.29 -27.10
CA LEU A 324 -12.89 21.63 -28.18
C LEU A 324 -12.63 22.20 -29.56
N ASP A 325 -12.32 23.50 -29.68
CA ASP A 325 -11.98 24.17 -30.93
C ASP A 325 -10.50 24.07 -31.33
N ARG A 326 -9.68 23.41 -30.51
CA ARG A 326 -8.25 23.26 -30.74
C ARG A 326 -7.91 22.07 -31.62
N PRO A 327 -6.72 22.07 -32.26
CA PRO A 327 -6.27 20.93 -33.05
C PRO A 327 -6.22 19.62 -32.21
N ILE A 328 -6.44 18.49 -32.87
CA ILE A 328 -6.47 17.16 -32.24
C ILE A 328 -5.23 16.86 -31.40
N HIS A 329 -4.03 17.25 -31.86
CA HIS A 329 -2.80 17.04 -31.09
C HIS A 329 -2.81 17.78 -29.75
N THR A 330 -3.49 18.93 -29.65
CA THR A 330 -3.67 19.66 -28.38
C THR A 330 -4.57 18.88 -27.44
N LEU A 331 -5.68 18.33 -27.93
CA LEU A 331 -6.54 17.46 -27.13
C LEU A 331 -5.77 16.24 -26.61
N ARG A 332 -4.96 15.60 -27.45
CA ARG A 332 -4.09 14.48 -27.02
C ARG A 332 -3.08 14.89 -25.93
N GLN A 333 -2.50 16.09 -26.04
CA GLN A 333 -1.60 16.60 -25.01
C GLN A 333 -2.33 16.83 -23.68
N ILE A 334 -3.53 17.43 -23.71
CA ILE A 334 -4.35 17.63 -22.50
C ILE A 334 -4.71 16.28 -21.88
N ILE A 335 -5.20 15.31 -22.67
CA ILE A 335 -5.53 13.97 -22.17
C ILE A 335 -4.31 13.34 -21.46
N ALA A 336 -3.12 13.42 -22.06
CA ALA A 336 -1.90 12.87 -21.46
C ALA A 336 -1.49 13.61 -20.17
N LEU A 337 -1.66 14.94 -20.11
CA LEU A 337 -1.37 15.74 -18.92
C LEU A 337 -2.34 15.42 -17.79
N GLU A 338 -3.64 15.40 -18.06
CA GLU A 338 -4.69 15.07 -17.06
C GLU A 338 -4.51 13.65 -16.50
N ARG A 339 -4.23 12.68 -17.35
CA ARG A 339 -3.91 11.32 -16.90
C ARG A 339 -2.72 11.27 -15.94
N ARG A 340 -1.70 12.08 -16.21
CA ARG A 340 -0.50 12.17 -15.36
C ARG A 340 -0.80 12.88 -14.04
N GLN A 341 -1.56 13.99 -14.07
CA GLN A 341 -1.93 14.74 -12.87
C GLN A 341 -2.79 13.90 -11.92
N GLU A 342 -3.71 13.13 -12.48
CA GLU A 342 -4.57 12.20 -11.72
C GLU A 342 -3.88 10.89 -11.35
N ASN A 343 -2.62 10.68 -11.73
CA ASN A 343 -1.86 9.46 -11.47
C ASN A 343 -2.54 8.20 -12.03
N VAL A 344 -3.22 8.33 -13.18
CA VAL A 344 -4.03 7.25 -13.75
C VAL A 344 -3.17 6.08 -14.22
N ILE A 345 -3.52 4.88 -13.76
CA ILE A 345 -3.01 3.61 -14.30
C ILE A 345 -4.04 3.04 -15.28
N THR A 346 -5.23 2.74 -14.77
CA THR A 346 -6.38 2.27 -15.55
C THR A 346 -7.65 2.94 -15.02
N LYS A 347 -8.82 2.70 -15.61
CA LYS A 347 -10.09 3.22 -15.09
C LYS A 347 -10.40 2.78 -13.64
N HIS A 348 -9.75 1.71 -13.14
CA HIS A 348 -9.97 1.16 -11.81
C HIS A 348 -8.86 1.49 -10.81
N TYR A 349 -7.68 1.84 -11.30
CA TYR A 349 -6.50 2.04 -10.45
C TYR A 349 -5.75 3.32 -10.78
N LYS A 350 -5.24 3.94 -9.75
CA LYS A 350 -4.26 5.03 -9.79
C LYS A 350 -3.06 4.69 -8.92
N TYR A 351 -1.95 5.38 -9.10
CA TYR A 351 -0.86 5.25 -8.12
C TYR A 351 -0.93 6.38 -7.08
N VAL A 352 -0.57 6.02 -5.86
CA VAL A 352 -0.62 6.90 -4.69
C VAL A 352 0.72 6.91 -3.97
N ASP A 353 0.89 7.90 -3.09
CA ASP A 353 2.06 8.03 -2.23
C ASP A 353 1.66 8.26 -0.76
N GLY A 354 2.57 7.90 0.14
CA GLY A 354 2.40 8.05 1.58
C GLY A 354 2.76 6.80 2.38
N THR A 355 3.18 7.00 3.63
CA THR A 355 3.42 5.92 4.58
C THR A 355 2.13 5.15 4.90
N SER A 356 0.97 5.78 4.69
CA SER A 356 -0.34 5.12 4.76
C SER A 356 -0.47 3.91 3.83
N PHE A 357 0.31 3.86 2.75
CA PHE A 357 0.35 2.74 1.81
C PHE A 357 1.54 1.79 2.06
N ALA A 358 2.60 2.27 2.70
CA ALA A 358 3.71 1.42 3.15
C ALA A 358 3.31 0.49 4.31
N ALA A 359 2.53 0.97 5.27
CA ALA A 359 2.06 0.18 6.41
C ALA A 359 1.23 -1.04 5.98
N PRO A 360 0.20 -0.94 5.11
CA PRO A 360 -0.54 -2.11 4.63
C PRO A 360 0.31 -3.10 3.83
N ILE A 361 1.36 -2.65 3.13
CA ILE A 361 2.31 -3.57 2.50
C ILE A 361 3.03 -4.40 3.57
N VAL A 362 3.49 -3.81 4.67
CA VAL A 362 4.10 -4.55 5.78
C VAL A 362 3.08 -5.45 6.47
N SER A 363 1.84 -5.00 6.67
CA SER A 363 0.75 -5.80 7.21
C SER A 363 0.51 -7.08 6.38
N SER A 364 0.60 -6.96 5.05
CA SER A 364 0.47 -8.09 4.14
C SER A 364 1.64 -9.07 4.21
N ILE A 365 2.86 -8.59 4.42
CA ILE A 365 4.06 -9.42 4.63
C ILE A 365 3.92 -10.19 5.95
N VAL A 366 3.44 -9.53 7.01
CA VAL A 366 3.18 -10.18 8.30
C VAL A 366 2.12 -11.26 8.17
N ALA A 367 1.07 -11.03 7.38
CA ALA A 367 0.08 -12.07 7.11
C ALA A 367 0.69 -13.30 6.41
N GLN A 368 1.63 -13.12 5.47
CA GLN A 368 2.38 -14.24 4.88
C GLN A 368 3.23 -14.99 5.92
N MET A 369 3.88 -14.26 6.83
CA MET A 369 4.69 -14.85 7.91
C MET A 369 3.82 -15.69 8.85
N LEU A 370 2.65 -15.18 9.23
CA LEU A 370 1.70 -15.86 10.12
C LEU A 370 0.97 -17.05 9.44
N GLU A 371 0.75 -17.01 8.12
CA GLU A 371 0.33 -18.19 7.37
C GLU A 371 1.42 -19.27 7.36
N ALA A 372 2.69 -18.86 7.23
CA ALA A 372 3.84 -19.77 7.19
C ALA A 372 4.15 -20.38 8.58
N ASN A 373 3.93 -19.61 9.65
CA ASN A 373 4.12 -20.03 11.05
C ASN A 373 3.11 -19.29 11.95
N PRO A 374 1.96 -19.91 12.24
CA PRO A 374 0.88 -19.31 13.04
C PRO A 374 1.23 -19.07 14.52
N ASP A 375 2.29 -19.70 15.03
CA ASP A 375 2.70 -19.63 16.43
C ASP A 375 3.62 -18.43 16.74
N LEU A 376 3.97 -17.63 15.74
CA LEU A 376 4.78 -16.44 15.94
C LEU A 376 4.05 -15.42 16.82
N THR A 377 4.74 -14.95 17.87
CA THR A 377 4.30 -13.79 18.65
C THR A 377 4.56 -12.48 17.92
N ALA A 378 3.88 -11.40 18.31
CA ALA A 378 4.07 -10.07 17.74
C ALA A 378 5.53 -9.59 17.85
N GLN A 379 6.21 -9.88 18.98
CA GLN A 379 7.62 -9.55 19.18
C GLN A 379 8.53 -10.35 18.25
N GLN A 380 8.23 -11.63 18.00
CA GLN A 380 8.99 -12.45 17.04
C GLN A 380 8.79 -11.97 15.62
N VAL A 381 7.57 -11.59 15.24
CA VAL A 381 7.26 -10.96 13.94
C VAL A 381 8.09 -9.68 13.75
N LYS A 382 8.06 -8.76 14.74
CA LYS A 382 8.86 -7.53 14.72
C LYS A 382 10.35 -7.83 14.58
N ARG A 383 10.88 -8.79 15.36
CA ARG A 383 12.27 -9.21 15.29
C ARG A 383 12.66 -9.75 13.93
N ILE A 384 11.83 -10.61 13.32
CA ILE A 384 12.09 -11.17 11.99
C ILE A 384 12.14 -10.05 10.94
N LEU A 385 11.19 -9.12 10.95
CA LEU A 385 11.20 -7.99 10.01
C LEU A 385 12.47 -7.16 10.13
N ILE A 386 12.89 -6.84 11.35
CA ILE A 386 14.11 -6.08 11.65
C ILE A 386 15.36 -6.84 11.17
N CYS A 387 15.48 -8.13 11.49
CA CYS A 387 16.65 -8.93 11.14
C CYS A 387 16.79 -9.21 9.65
N THR A 388 15.69 -9.18 8.90
CA THR A 388 15.68 -9.49 7.46
C THR A 388 15.65 -8.25 6.56
N ALA A 389 15.46 -7.07 7.14
CA ALA A 389 15.46 -5.82 6.40
C ALA A 389 16.82 -5.53 5.74
N GLU A 390 16.80 -4.83 4.61
CA GLU A 390 17.97 -4.46 3.83
C GLU A 390 18.26 -2.96 3.96
N ARG A 391 19.35 -2.60 4.62
CA ARG A 391 19.74 -1.20 4.79
C ARG A 391 20.13 -0.55 3.47
N LEU A 392 19.77 0.70 3.32
CA LEU A 392 20.23 1.57 2.24
C LEU A 392 21.53 2.26 2.70
N PRO A 393 22.69 1.99 2.05
CA PRO A 393 24.01 2.34 2.59
C PRO A 393 24.30 3.84 2.67
N HIS A 394 23.54 4.68 1.96
CA HIS A 394 23.79 6.12 1.88
C HIS A 394 22.79 6.98 2.67
N TYR A 395 21.96 6.34 3.51
CA TYR A 395 20.95 7.05 4.30
C TYR A 395 21.12 6.78 5.79
N GLU A 396 20.80 7.79 6.60
CA GLU A 396 20.86 7.72 8.05
C GLU A 396 19.94 6.61 8.58
N VAL A 397 20.39 5.97 9.68
CA VAL A 397 19.61 4.90 10.34
C VAL A 397 18.29 5.44 10.86
N ASP A 398 18.28 6.67 11.37
CA ASP A 398 17.09 7.31 11.93
C ASP A 398 15.96 7.43 10.90
N ARG A 399 16.28 7.64 9.63
CA ARG A 399 15.30 7.78 8.55
C ARG A 399 14.76 6.45 8.04
N GLN A 400 15.54 5.39 8.08
CA GLN A 400 15.19 4.09 7.49
C GLN A 400 14.96 2.98 8.52
N GLY A 401 15.28 3.22 9.79
CA GLY A 401 15.32 2.16 10.79
C GLY A 401 16.28 1.04 10.39
N TRP A 402 15.79 -0.17 10.35
CA TRP A 402 16.58 -1.33 9.95
C TRP A 402 16.65 -1.53 8.44
N GLY A 403 15.88 -0.76 7.68
CA GLY A 403 15.94 -0.73 6.22
C GLY A 403 14.68 -1.24 5.52
N VAL A 404 14.82 -1.55 4.24
CA VAL A 404 13.74 -2.00 3.36
C VAL A 404 13.32 -3.42 3.73
N VAL A 405 12.01 -3.64 3.90
CA VAL A 405 11.45 -4.98 4.12
C VAL A 405 11.83 -5.94 2.98
N ASP A 406 12.17 -7.18 3.33
CA ASP A 406 12.42 -8.27 2.37
C ASP A 406 11.43 -9.41 2.63
N PRO A 407 10.29 -9.46 1.91
CA PRO A 407 9.23 -10.45 2.15
C PRO A 407 9.74 -11.89 2.06
N ARG A 408 10.66 -12.17 1.14
CA ARG A 408 11.21 -13.51 0.95
C ARG A 408 11.99 -13.96 2.17
N LYS A 409 12.95 -13.14 2.62
CA LYS A 409 13.76 -13.46 3.81
C LYS A 409 12.90 -13.52 5.06
N ALA A 410 11.91 -12.62 5.20
CA ALA A 410 11.01 -12.62 6.35
C ALA A 410 10.20 -13.92 6.44
N VAL A 411 9.62 -14.38 5.32
CA VAL A 411 8.89 -15.64 5.27
C VAL A 411 9.81 -16.85 5.47
N GLU A 412 11.00 -16.87 4.86
CA GLU A 412 11.99 -17.94 5.04
C GLU A 412 12.40 -18.07 6.52
N MET A 413 12.68 -16.95 7.20
CA MET A 413 13.00 -16.95 8.62
C MET A 413 11.78 -17.36 9.48
N ALA A 414 10.56 -16.92 9.15
CA ALA A 414 9.33 -17.31 9.84
C ALA A 414 9.10 -18.82 9.81
N VAL A 415 9.31 -19.47 8.65
CA VAL A 415 9.19 -20.94 8.49
C VAL A 415 10.17 -21.71 9.39
N GLY A 416 11.40 -21.22 9.55
CA GLY A 416 12.44 -21.85 10.37
C GLY A 416 12.38 -21.50 11.86
N PHE A 417 11.61 -20.48 12.24
CA PHE A 417 11.63 -19.95 13.60
C PHE A 417 11.01 -20.95 14.60
N GLY A 418 11.79 -21.32 15.65
CA GLY A 418 11.34 -22.25 16.71
C GLY A 418 11.34 -23.74 16.32
N LYS A 419 12.05 -24.11 15.26
CA LYS A 419 12.18 -25.51 14.81
C LYS A 419 13.53 -26.15 15.19
N ASP A 420 14.35 -25.46 15.98
CA ASP A 420 15.64 -25.96 16.50
C ASP A 420 15.47 -26.64 17.87
#